data_b784483c33bf4450be897d927043a806
#
_entry.id   b784483c33bf4450be897d927043a806
#
_cell.length_a   1.000
_cell.length_b   1.000
_cell.length_c   1.000
_cell.angle_alpha   90.00
_cell.angle_beta   90.00
_cell.angle_gamma   90.00
#
_symmetry.space_group_name_H-M   'P 1'
#
loop_
_entity.id
_entity.type
_entity.pdbx_description
1 polymer ?
#
loop_
_entity_poly.entity_id
_entity_poly.type
_entity_poly.pdbx_seq_one_letter_code
_entity_poly.pdbx_strand_id
1 'polypeptide(L)'
;YFHAYRRVAERSDLQAVVHLGDYIYENGSQDQVRPHQPANELVSLADYRQRYAQYRADEDLQELHRQHPVIWIWDDHEVANNAWKDNADAPDAETEGSYAERCHAAMQAAFEWMPIRAPDAADPSRVWRGFRFGDLADLTMIDARHHGRDEPLPPNSLFGDAVPVFTQSGDFADPARHILGPAQEVIRSPIGAETE
;
A
#
# COMPACT_ATOMS: atom_id res chain seq x y z
N TYR A 1 -4.94 14.74 15.13
CA TYR A 1 -3.52 14.38 15.15
C TYR A 1 -2.89 14.33 13.75
N PHE A 2 -3.66 14.42 12.70
CA PHE A 2 -3.16 14.43 11.32
C PHE A 2 -2.95 15.87 10.79
N HIS A 3 -2.29 16.72 11.56
CA HIS A 3 -2.11 18.13 11.24
C HIS A 3 -1.44 18.42 9.89
N ALA A 4 -0.67 17.47 9.36
CA ALA A 4 -0.13 17.58 8.01
C ALA A 4 -1.26 17.60 6.97
N TYR A 5 -2.29 16.78 7.15
CA TYR A 5 -3.45 16.75 6.24
C TYR A 5 -4.24 18.06 6.27
N ARG A 6 -4.35 18.72 7.44
CA ARG A 6 -4.93 20.07 7.50
C ARG A 6 -4.22 21.05 6.58
N ARG A 7 -2.88 21.04 6.61
CA ARG A 7 -2.08 21.94 5.76
C ARG A 7 -2.23 21.63 4.27
N VAL A 8 -2.43 20.39 3.91
CA VAL A 8 -2.75 20.00 2.53
C VAL A 8 -4.17 20.45 2.17
N ALA A 9 -5.15 20.24 3.06
CA ALA A 9 -6.54 20.64 2.85
C ALA A 9 -6.71 22.15 2.65
N GLU A 10 -5.90 22.97 3.32
CA GLU A 10 -5.89 24.44 3.18
C GLU A 10 -5.36 24.95 1.82
N ARG A 11 -4.75 24.09 1.02
CA ARG A 11 -4.20 24.44 -0.30
C ARG A 11 -5.29 24.43 -1.37
N SER A 12 -5.57 25.58 -1.96
CA SER A 12 -6.57 25.73 -3.03
C SER A 12 -6.00 25.51 -4.45
N ASP A 13 -4.69 25.36 -4.56
CA ASP A 13 -3.96 25.22 -5.83
C ASP A 13 -3.66 23.75 -6.20
N LEU A 14 -4.10 22.79 -5.38
CA LEU A 14 -3.91 21.37 -5.63
C LEU A 14 -5.08 20.80 -6.47
N GLN A 15 -4.74 20.06 -7.52
CA GLN A 15 -5.71 19.35 -8.36
C GLN A 15 -6.08 17.97 -7.82
N ALA A 16 -5.14 17.33 -7.13
CA ALA A 16 -5.32 16.04 -6.47
C ALA A 16 -4.25 15.84 -5.41
N VAL A 17 -4.47 14.90 -4.51
CA VAL A 17 -3.51 14.41 -3.53
C VAL A 17 -3.17 12.97 -3.88
N VAL A 18 -1.89 12.65 -4.05
CA VAL A 18 -1.42 11.29 -4.25
C VAL A 18 -0.97 10.74 -2.90
N HIS A 19 -1.57 9.65 -2.46
CA HIS A 19 -1.24 8.96 -1.21
C HIS A 19 -0.63 7.60 -1.52
N LEU A 20 0.57 7.36 -1.02
CA LEU A 20 1.41 6.23 -1.42
C LEU A 20 1.34 5.04 -0.45
N GLY A 21 0.30 4.96 0.36
CA GLY A 21 0.11 3.89 1.33
C GLY A 21 0.40 4.31 2.76
N ASP A 22 0.40 3.36 3.69
CA ASP A 22 0.44 3.60 5.13
C ASP A 22 -0.69 4.54 5.60
N TYR A 23 -1.84 4.37 4.97
CA TYR A 23 -3.03 5.14 5.34
C TYR A 23 -3.57 4.72 6.70
N ILE A 24 -3.47 3.44 7.02
CA ILE A 24 -3.69 2.86 8.34
C ILE A 24 -2.46 2.03 8.74
N TYR A 25 -2.33 1.72 10.03
CA TYR A 25 -1.33 0.81 10.59
C TYR A 25 -2.02 -0.32 11.33
N GLU A 26 -1.64 -1.56 11.08
CA GLU A 26 -2.25 -2.77 11.64
C GLU A 26 -1.90 -3.01 13.10
N ASN A 27 -0.78 -2.46 13.56
CA ASN A 27 -0.26 -2.68 14.91
C ASN A 27 -1.27 -2.37 16.01
N GLY A 28 -1.24 -3.16 17.07
CA GLY A 28 -1.99 -2.87 18.30
C GLY A 28 -1.51 -1.61 19.02
N SER A 29 -2.24 -1.21 20.05
CA SER A 29 -1.88 -0.07 20.89
C SER A 29 -0.70 -0.41 21.79
N GLN A 30 0.47 0.14 21.51
CA GLN A 30 1.62 0.11 22.41
C GLN A 30 2.20 1.54 22.50
N ASP A 31 2.05 2.18 23.65
CA ASP A 31 2.66 3.49 24.00
C ASP A 31 2.53 4.59 22.94
N GLN A 32 1.43 4.60 22.22
CA GLN A 32 1.21 5.54 21.14
C GLN A 32 0.49 6.82 21.63
N VAL A 33 0.82 7.94 21.03
CA VAL A 33 0.14 9.24 21.25
C VAL A 33 -1.35 9.12 20.96
N ARG A 34 -1.73 8.25 20.06
CA ARG A 34 -3.11 7.92 19.71
C ARG A 34 -3.31 6.41 19.84
N PRO A 35 -3.98 5.96 20.91
CA PRO A 35 -4.30 4.55 21.06
C PRO A 35 -5.09 4.03 19.87
N HIS A 36 -4.67 2.90 19.33
CA HIS A 36 -5.35 2.26 18.21
C HIS A 36 -6.66 1.57 18.66
N GLN A 37 -7.62 1.54 17.76
CA GLN A 37 -8.87 0.79 17.90
C GLN A 37 -9.05 -0.13 16.67
N PRO A 38 -9.18 -1.45 16.89
CA PRO A 38 -9.04 -2.15 18.18
C PRO A 38 -7.62 -2.02 18.75
N ALA A 39 -7.46 -2.37 20.03
CA ALA A 39 -6.17 -2.27 20.72
C ALA A 39 -5.21 -3.41 20.36
N ASN A 40 -5.72 -4.50 19.79
CA ASN A 40 -4.94 -5.61 19.25
C ASN A 40 -4.48 -5.34 17.82
N GLU A 41 -3.58 -6.15 17.32
CA GLU A 41 -3.22 -6.19 15.92
C GLU A 41 -4.42 -6.58 15.06
N LEU A 42 -4.49 -6.03 13.83
CA LEU A 42 -5.60 -6.26 12.92
C LEU A 42 -5.44 -7.60 12.21
N VAL A 43 -6.46 -8.44 12.32
CA VAL A 43 -6.48 -9.74 11.65
C VAL A 43 -7.80 -9.95 10.90
N SER A 44 -8.92 -9.61 11.55
CA SER A 44 -10.25 -9.82 10.99
C SER A 44 -10.75 -8.61 10.19
N LEU A 45 -11.70 -8.84 9.29
CA LEU A 45 -12.40 -7.77 8.58
C LEU A 45 -13.00 -6.71 9.52
N ALA A 46 -13.50 -7.14 10.69
CA ALA A 46 -14.05 -6.23 11.68
C ALA A 46 -12.98 -5.32 12.28
N ASP A 47 -11.78 -5.85 12.51
CA ASP A 47 -10.64 -5.07 13.03
C ASP A 47 -10.21 -4.00 12.03
N TYR A 48 -10.02 -4.37 10.76
CA TYR A 48 -9.66 -3.42 9.71
C TYR A 48 -10.72 -2.33 9.54
N ARG A 49 -12.00 -2.69 9.51
CA ARG A 49 -13.09 -1.72 9.44
C ARG A 49 -13.08 -0.75 10.62
N GLN A 50 -12.82 -1.24 11.83
CA GLN A 50 -12.73 -0.40 13.02
C GLN A 50 -11.55 0.56 12.96
N ARG A 51 -10.39 0.11 12.46
CA ARG A 51 -9.21 0.94 12.28
C ARG A 51 -9.44 2.01 11.22
N TYR A 52 -10.01 1.68 10.08
CA TYR A 52 -10.40 2.67 9.07
C TYR A 52 -11.39 3.69 9.63
N ALA A 53 -12.40 3.23 10.39
CA ALA A 53 -13.36 4.13 11.04
C ALA A 53 -12.66 5.11 11.99
N GLN A 54 -11.72 4.63 12.80
CA GLN A 54 -10.93 5.47 13.70
C GLN A 54 -10.13 6.54 12.96
N TYR A 55 -9.41 6.16 11.90
CA TYR A 55 -8.61 7.10 11.11
C TYR A 55 -9.49 8.10 10.38
N ARG A 56 -10.57 7.64 9.77
CA ARG A 56 -11.54 8.48 9.05
C ARG A 56 -12.38 9.37 9.95
N ALA A 57 -12.36 9.17 11.26
CA ALA A 57 -12.97 10.08 12.25
C ALA A 57 -12.11 11.32 12.56
N ASP A 58 -10.86 11.38 12.11
CA ASP A 58 -10.01 12.56 12.28
C ASP A 58 -10.48 13.70 11.37
N GLU A 59 -10.73 14.85 11.97
CA GLU A 59 -11.31 16.02 11.27
C GLU A 59 -10.40 16.57 10.17
N ASP A 60 -9.08 16.55 10.39
CA ASP A 60 -8.10 17.03 9.41
C ASP A 60 -8.04 16.11 8.18
N LEU A 61 -8.15 14.81 8.39
CA LEU A 61 -8.21 13.83 7.32
C LEU A 61 -9.55 13.90 6.55
N GLN A 62 -10.66 14.10 7.26
CA GLN A 62 -11.96 14.33 6.63
C GLN A 62 -11.93 15.57 5.73
N GLU A 63 -11.35 16.65 6.22
CA GLU A 63 -11.24 17.90 5.47
C GLU A 63 -10.38 17.73 4.21
N LEU A 64 -9.28 16.98 4.29
CA LEU A 64 -8.48 16.64 3.11
C LEU A 64 -9.33 15.96 2.04
N HIS A 65 -10.07 14.91 2.41
CA HIS A 65 -10.92 14.16 1.49
C HIS A 65 -12.11 14.99 0.94
N ARG A 66 -12.57 15.97 1.72
CA ARG A 66 -13.64 16.88 1.29
C ARG A 66 -13.15 17.89 0.25
N GLN A 67 -11.92 18.38 0.38
CA GLN A 67 -11.36 19.43 -0.47
C GLN A 67 -10.74 18.91 -1.75
N HIS A 68 -10.14 17.72 -1.71
CA HIS A 68 -9.31 17.24 -2.81
C HIS A 68 -9.67 15.80 -3.24
N PRO A 69 -9.65 15.53 -4.55
CA PRO A 69 -9.59 14.16 -5.03
C PRO A 69 -8.33 13.46 -4.49
N VAL A 70 -8.48 12.24 -3.99
CA VAL A 70 -7.37 11.44 -3.48
C VAL A 70 -7.12 10.26 -4.42
N ILE A 71 -5.91 10.20 -4.96
CA ILE A 71 -5.39 9.07 -5.72
C ILE A 71 -4.56 8.24 -4.75
N TRP A 72 -5.08 7.10 -4.35
CA TRP A 72 -4.49 6.27 -3.31
C TRP A 72 -4.02 4.93 -3.88
N ILE A 73 -2.94 4.41 -3.31
CA ILE A 73 -2.51 3.02 -3.38
C ILE A 73 -2.07 2.60 -1.98
N TRP A 74 -2.08 1.32 -1.70
CA TRP A 74 -1.55 0.80 -0.43
C TRP A 74 -0.02 0.66 -0.44
N ASP A 75 0.57 0.59 0.77
CA ASP A 75 1.87 0.00 1.03
C ASP A 75 1.65 -1.32 1.79
N ASP A 76 2.44 -1.67 2.77
CA ASP A 76 2.33 -2.93 3.52
C ASP A 76 1.37 -2.84 4.71
N HIS A 77 1.38 -1.74 5.46
CA HIS A 77 0.62 -1.58 6.69
C HIS A 77 -0.90 -1.57 6.53
N GLU A 78 -1.41 -1.43 5.33
CA GLU A 78 -2.83 -1.67 5.06
C GLU A 78 -3.21 -3.15 5.26
N VAL A 79 -2.23 -4.05 5.25
CA VAL A 79 -2.39 -5.47 5.56
C VAL A 79 -1.53 -5.86 6.77
N ALA A 80 -0.21 -5.89 6.62
CA ALA A 80 0.73 -6.24 7.69
C ALA A 80 2.15 -5.78 7.36
N ASN A 81 2.95 -5.51 8.40
CA ASN A 81 4.33 -5.02 8.27
C ASN A 81 5.18 -5.87 7.33
N ASN A 82 5.90 -5.19 6.45
CA ASN A 82 6.80 -5.78 5.45
C ASN A 82 6.15 -6.84 4.54
N ALA A 83 4.86 -6.70 4.25
CA ALA A 83 4.12 -7.62 3.42
C ALA A 83 4.71 -7.83 2.02
N TRP A 84 4.60 -9.05 1.52
CA TRP A 84 4.83 -9.44 0.14
C TRP A 84 3.68 -10.32 -0.36
N LYS A 85 3.71 -10.78 -1.59
CA LYS A 85 2.57 -11.47 -2.24
C LYS A 85 2.01 -12.67 -1.45
N ASP A 86 2.85 -13.37 -0.72
CA ASP A 86 2.47 -14.64 -0.07
C ASP A 86 2.43 -14.54 1.46
N ASN A 87 3.03 -13.49 2.07
CA ASN A 87 3.14 -13.37 3.52
C ASN A 87 3.58 -11.96 3.96
N ALA A 88 3.88 -11.81 5.27
CA ALA A 88 4.38 -10.59 5.88
C ALA A 88 5.40 -10.94 6.97
N ASP A 89 6.01 -9.93 7.62
CA ASP A 89 6.87 -10.18 8.79
C ASP A 89 6.05 -10.75 9.95
N ALA A 90 6.59 -11.85 10.51
CA ALA A 90 6.13 -12.47 11.74
C ALA A 90 4.61 -12.70 11.90
N PRO A 91 3.88 -13.18 10.87
CA PRO A 91 2.52 -13.61 11.12
C PRO A 91 2.53 -14.87 11.99
N ASP A 92 1.79 -14.84 13.07
CA ASP A 92 1.53 -16.03 13.88
C ASP A 92 0.30 -16.77 13.32
N ALA A 93 0.53 -17.72 12.43
CA ALA A 93 -0.54 -18.50 11.81
C ALA A 93 -1.40 -19.28 12.82
N GLU A 94 -0.90 -19.55 14.03
CA GLU A 94 -1.69 -20.23 15.07
C GLU A 94 -2.73 -19.29 15.70
N THR A 95 -2.42 -18.01 15.81
CA THR A 95 -3.30 -17.01 16.45
C THR A 95 -4.00 -16.08 15.45
N GLU A 96 -3.41 -15.86 14.27
CA GLU A 96 -3.86 -14.89 13.29
C GLU A 96 -4.55 -15.50 12.06
N GLY A 97 -4.52 -16.84 11.93
CA GLY A 97 -5.05 -17.52 10.76
C GLY A 97 -4.13 -17.43 9.54
N SER A 98 -4.66 -17.72 8.35
CA SER A 98 -3.85 -17.65 7.14
C SER A 98 -3.64 -16.21 6.68
N TYR A 99 -2.43 -15.89 6.20
CA TYR A 99 -2.13 -14.59 5.60
C TYR A 99 -3.08 -14.23 4.45
N ALA A 100 -3.48 -15.22 3.64
CA ALA A 100 -4.41 -15.00 2.53
C ALA A 100 -5.79 -14.52 3.01
N GLU A 101 -6.32 -15.06 4.11
CA GLU A 101 -7.58 -14.61 4.70
C GLU A 101 -7.44 -13.20 5.29
N ARG A 102 -6.33 -12.92 5.98
CA ARG A 102 -6.00 -11.60 6.49
C ARG A 102 -5.90 -10.58 5.36
N CYS A 103 -5.17 -10.89 4.30
CA CYS A 103 -5.01 -10.04 3.12
C CYS A 103 -6.38 -9.73 2.48
N HIS A 104 -7.23 -10.75 2.30
CA HIS A 104 -8.58 -10.58 1.77
C HIS A 104 -9.42 -9.63 2.64
N ALA A 105 -9.39 -9.82 3.96
CA ALA A 105 -10.12 -8.97 4.91
C ALA A 105 -9.65 -7.51 4.86
N ALA A 106 -8.34 -7.30 4.83
CA ALA A 106 -7.72 -5.98 4.72
C ALA A 106 -8.10 -5.27 3.41
N MET A 107 -7.98 -5.98 2.28
CA MET A 107 -8.34 -5.46 0.96
C MET A 107 -9.82 -5.09 0.88
N GLN A 108 -10.70 -5.97 1.39
CA GLN A 108 -12.13 -5.67 1.44
C GLN A 108 -12.40 -4.39 2.24
N ALA A 109 -11.82 -4.26 3.43
CA ALA A 109 -11.99 -3.06 4.24
C ALA A 109 -11.45 -1.80 3.52
N ALA A 110 -10.31 -1.90 2.85
CA ALA A 110 -9.74 -0.80 2.08
C ALA A 110 -10.72 -0.32 0.99
N PHE A 111 -11.30 -1.22 0.21
CA PHE A 111 -12.27 -0.86 -0.82
C PHE A 111 -13.60 -0.31 -0.27
N GLU A 112 -13.99 -0.71 0.93
CA GLU A 112 -15.20 -0.17 1.59
C GLU A 112 -15.00 1.26 2.12
N TRP A 113 -13.78 1.58 2.56
CA TRP A 113 -13.48 2.85 3.24
C TRP A 113 -12.79 3.89 2.37
N MET A 114 -12.06 3.45 1.36
CA MET A 114 -11.39 4.35 0.43
C MET A 114 -12.29 4.62 -0.78
N PRO A 115 -12.43 5.89 -1.21
CA PRO A 115 -13.30 6.26 -2.32
C PRO A 115 -12.64 5.94 -3.67
N ILE A 116 -12.21 4.70 -3.84
CA ILE A 116 -11.58 4.23 -5.07
C ILE A 116 -12.50 3.25 -5.80
N ARG A 117 -12.34 3.23 -7.10
CA ARG A 117 -13.03 2.28 -7.95
C ARG A 117 -12.08 1.13 -8.25
N ALA A 118 -12.51 -0.12 -8.03
CA ALA A 118 -11.71 -1.28 -8.41
C ALA A 118 -11.37 -1.19 -9.90
N PRO A 119 -10.09 -1.23 -10.28
CA PRO A 119 -9.67 -1.15 -11.67
C PRO A 119 -10.16 -2.32 -12.51
N ASP A 120 -10.29 -3.48 -11.86
CA ASP A 120 -10.78 -4.72 -12.46
C ASP A 120 -11.82 -5.35 -11.53
N ALA A 121 -13.06 -5.50 -12.03
CA ALA A 121 -14.13 -6.12 -11.26
C ALA A 121 -13.94 -7.64 -11.08
N ALA A 122 -13.14 -8.27 -11.95
CA ALA A 122 -12.83 -9.69 -11.89
C ALA A 122 -11.65 -9.99 -10.94
N ASP A 123 -10.82 -9.00 -10.66
CA ASP A 123 -9.68 -9.10 -9.74
C ASP A 123 -9.69 -7.93 -8.74
N PRO A 124 -10.39 -8.08 -7.60
CA PRO A 124 -10.43 -7.05 -6.57
C PRO A 124 -9.08 -6.76 -5.89
N SER A 125 -8.11 -7.66 -6.01
CA SER A 125 -6.76 -7.44 -5.49
C SER A 125 -5.96 -6.45 -6.33
N ARG A 126 -6.36 -6.24 -7.57
CA ARG A 126 -5.71 -5.32 -8.48
C ARG A 126 -6.01 -3.87 -8.12
N VAL A 127 -5.03 -3.15 -7.63
CA VAL A 127 -5.13 -1.70 -7.32
C VAL A 127 -4.27 -0.83 -8.22
N TRP A 128 -3.26 -1.40 -8.87
CA TRP A 128 -2.41 -0.65 -9.79
C TRP A 128 -3.19 -0.17 -11.02
N ARG A 129 -2.99 1.08 -11.38
CA ARG A 129 -3.74 1.75 -12.45
C ARG A 129 -3.03 3.00 -12.93
N GLY A 130 -3.37 3.43 -14.15
CA GLY A 130 -2.85 4.66 -14.74
C GLY A 130 -3.87 5.79 -14.71
N PHE A 131 -3.36 7.01 -14.65
CA PHE A 131 -4.12 8.25 -14.81
C PHE A 131 -3.41 9.13 -15.83
N ARG A 132 -4.15 9.65 -16.79
CA ARG A 132 -3.63 10.57 -17.78
C ARG A 132 -4.14 11.98 -17.52
N PHE A 133 -3.23 12.93 -17.42
CA PHE A 133 -3.52 14.35 -17.19
C PHE A 133 -3.26 15.13 -18.49
N GLY A 134 -4.22 15.06 -19.41
CA GLY A 134 -4.10 15.66 -20.74
C GLY A 134 -2.84 15.17 -21.47
N ASP A 135 -2.06 16.11 -21.99
CA ASP A 135 -0.77 15.86 -22.64
C ASP A 135 0.41 16.20 -21.70
N LEU A 136 0.11 16.49 -20.42
CA LEU A 136 1.10 16.95 -19.46
C LEU A 136 1.83 15.81 -18.76
N ALA A 137 1.08 14.80 -18.27
CA ALA A 137 1.64 13.72 -17.47
C ALA A 137 0.81 12.45 -17.50
N ASP A 138 1.49 11.32 -17.44
CA ASP A 138 0.92 10.02 -17.11
C ASP A 138 1.41 9.60 -15.72
N LEU A 139 0.47 9.35 -14.81
CA LEU A 139 0.75 8.83 -13.46
C LEU A 139 0.40 7.35 -13.41
N THR A 140 1.36 6.50 -13.14
CA THR A 140 1.14 5.08 -12.89
C THR A 140 1.27 4.79 -11.41
N MET A 141 0.20 4.32 -10.79
CA MET A 141 0.20 3.80 -9.42
C MET A 141 0.53 2.32 -9.47
N ILE A 142 1.62 1.91 -8.86
CA ILE A 142 2.12 0.52 -8.85
C ILE A 142 1.93 -0.10 -7.47
N ASP A 143 1.57 -1.38 -7.43
CA ASP A 143 1.55 -2.20 -6.20
C ASP A 143 2.92 -2.87 -6.06
N ALA A 144 3.73 -2.38 -5.13
CA ALA A 144 5.06 -2.91 -4.85
C ALA A 144 5.06 -3.88 -3.65
N ARG A 145 3.90 -4.37 -3.23
CA ARG A 145 3.74 -5.24 -2.05
C ARG A 145 2.96 -6.51 -2.34
N HIS A 146 1.65 -6.39 -2.50
CA HIS A 146 0.75 -7.54 -2.35
C HIS A 146 0.56 -8.35 -3.63
N HIS A 147 0.72 -7.75 -4.81
CA HIS A 147 0.39 -8.45 -6.05
C HIS A 147 1.54 -9.27 -6.62
N GLY A 148 2.78 -8.81 -6.53
CA GLY A 148 3.87 -9.46 -7.26
C GLY A 148 5.22 -9.46 -6.57
N ARG A 149 5.36 -8.82 -5.42
CA ARG A 149 6.64 -8.77 -4.70
C ARG A 149 6.97 -10.15 -4.13
N ASP A 150 8.16 -10.63 -4.46
CA ASP A 150 8.72 -11.80 -3.80
C ASP A 150 9.17 -11.47 -2.37
N GLU A 151 9.32 -12.50 -1.54
CA GLU A 151 9.84 -12.37 -0.18
C GLU A 151 11.11 -11.52 -0.17
N PRO A 152 11.20 -10.46 0.66
CA PRO A 152 12.40 -9.65 0.76
C PRO A 152 13.62 -10.48 1.16
N LEU A 153 14.75 -10.21 0.54
CA LEU A 153 16.00 -10.85 0.97
C LEU A 153 16.39 -10.38 2.36
N PRO A 154 16.95 -11.26 3.21
CA PRO A 154 17.40 -10.87 4.54
C PRO A 154 18.40 -9.71 4.48
N PRO A 155 18.35 -8.74 5.39
CA PRO A 155 19.26 -7.58 5.40
C PRO A 155 20.73 -7.95 5.30
N ASN A 156 21.12 -9.08 5.90
CA ASN A 156 22.50 -9.56 5.95
C ASN A 156 22.94 -10.28 4.66
N SER A 157 22.02 -10.57 3.74
CA SER A 157 22.36 -11.24 2.48
C SER A 157 22.99 -10.29 1.44
N LEU A 158 22.79 -8.98 1.61
CA LEU A 158 23.25 -7.95 0.67
C LEU A 158 24.31 -7.03 1.26
N PHE A 159 24.33 -6.87 2.57
CA PHE A 159 25.18 -5.90 3.26
C PHE A 159 25.82 -6.61 4.45
N GLY A 160 27.03 -7.08 4.31
CA GLY A 160 27.87 -7.37 5.49
C GLY A 160 28.02 -6.10 6.33
N ASP A 161 28.28 -6.24 7.61
CA ASP A 161 28.22 -5.20 8.65
C ASP A 161 28.98 -3.88 8.40
N ALA A 162 29.60 -3.69 7.25
CA ALA A 162 30.53 -2.59 7.10
C ALA A 162 30.37 -1.69 5.87
N VAL A 163 29.80 -2.10 4.73
CA VAL A 163 29.63 -1.19 3.56
C VAL A 163 28.55 -1.73 2.63
N PRO A 164 27.64 -0.90 2.12
CA PRO A 164 26.73 -1.30 1.06
C PRO A 164 27.51 -1.46 -0.26
N VAL A 165 28.05 -2.62 -0.50
CA VAL A 165 28.56 -3.01 -1.81
C VAL A 165 27.38 -3.68 -2.52
N PHE A 166 26.77 -3.00 -3.49
CA PHE A 166 25.81 -3.60 -4.39
C PHE A 166 26.54 -4.64 -5.26
N THR A 167 26.55 -5.87 -4.77
CA THR A 167 26.97 -6.99 -5.62
C THR A 167 25.72 -7.55 -6.29
N GLN A 168 25.58 -7.33 -7.57
CA GLN A 168 24.56 -8.02 -8.38
C GLN A 168 24.96 -9.50 -8.51
N SER A 169 24.82 -10.25 -7.44
CA SER A 169 25.21 -11.66 -7.38
C SER A 169 24.27 -12.45 -6.44
N GLY A 170 24.25 -13.77 -6.58
CA GLY A 170 23.36 -14.64 -5.80
C GLY A 170 21.88 -14.31 -6.01
N ASP A 171 21.08 -14.45 -4.97
CA ASP A 171 19.63 -14.25 -5.01
C ASP A 171 19.22 -12.81 -5.43
N PHE A 172 20.09 -11.82 -5.21
CA PHE A 172 19.84 -10.45 -5.65
C PHE A 172 19.92 -10.31 -7.20
N ALA A 173 20.71 -11.13 -7.84
CA ALA A 173 20.86 -11.14 -9.30
C ALA A 173 19.94 -12.16 -9.99
N ASP A 174 19.08 -12.85 -9.25
CA ASP A 174 18.16 -13.83 -9.82
C ASP A 174 17.09 -13.09 -10.67
N PRO A 175 17.09 -13.29 -12.00
CA PRO A 175 16.12 -12.64 -12.88
C PRO A 175 14.68 -13.14 -12.71
N ALA A 176 14.46 -14.19 -11.93
CA ALA A 176 13.12 -14.70 -11.61
C ALA A 176 12.49 -13.98 -10.41
N ARG A 177 13.24 -13.15 -9.71
CA ARG A 177 12.71 -12.36 -8.59
C ARG A 177 12.09 -11.07 -9.07
N HIS A 178 10.94 -10.73 -8.47
CA HIS A 178 10.15 -9.58 -8.84
C HIS A 178 9.82 -8.69 -7.63
N ILE A 179 9.68 -7.39 -7.89
CA ILE A 179 9.05 -6.42 -6.97
C ILE A 179 7.60 -6.17 -7.42
N LEU A 180 7.35 -6.09 -8.71
CA LEU A 180 6.04 -5.74 -9.26
C LEU A 180 5.27 -6.96 -9.76
N GLY A 181 5.99 -8.02 -10.12
CA GLY A 181 5.44 -9.19 -10.79
C GLY A 181 5.11 -8.95 -12.28
N PRO A 182 5.02 -10.05 -13.06
CA PRO A 182 4.91 -9.96 -14.52
C PRO A 182 3.70 -9.16 -15.01
N ALA A 183 2.60 -9.15 -14.27
CA ALA A 183 1.38 -8.44 -14.68
C ALA A 183 1.53 -6.92 -14.67
N GLN A 184 2.36 -6.38 -13.78
CA GLN A 184 2.62 -4.93 -13.72
C GLN A 184 3.80 -4.51 -14.60
N GLU A 185 4.78 -5.38 -14.80
CA GLU A 185 5.97 -5.11 -15.61
C GLU A 185 5.63 -4.87 -17.09
N VAL A 186 4.48 -5.36 -17.56
CA VAL A 186 3.98 -5.10 -18.91
C VAL A 186 3.21 -3.78 -19.04
N ILE A 187 3.00 -3.03 -17.96
CA ILE A 187 2.45 -1.67 -18.04
C ILE A 187 3.54 -0.77 -18.65
N ARG A 188 3.73 -0.93 -19.94
CA ARG A 188 4.53 0.03 -20.72
C ARG A 188 3.73 1.32 -20.80
N SER A 189 4.37 2.43 -20.47
CA SER A 189 3.83 3.75 -20.76
C SER A 189 3.29 3.76 -22.20
N PRO A 190 2.09 4.30 -22.46
CA PRO A 190 1.57 4.48 -23.80
C PRO A 190 2.42 5.46 -24.65
N ILE A 191 3.47 6.02 -24.10
CA ILE A 191 4.44 6.88 -24.80
C ILE A 191 5.40 5.99 -25.60
N GLY A 192 4.94 5.36 -26.65
CA GLY A 192 5.84 4.61 -27.54
C GLY A 192 5.24 3.57 -28.44
N ALA A 193 3.93 3.47 -28.49
CA ALA A 193 3.25 2.50 -29.36
C ALA A 193 2.62 3.13 -30.63
N GLU A 194 3.10 4.28 -31.07
CA GLU A 194 2.79 4.80 -32.40
C GLU A 194 4.08 5.15 -33.13
N THR A 195 4.77 4.15 -33.62
CA THR A 195 5.59 4.22 -34.85
C THR A 195 5.92 2.77 -35.25
N GLU A 196 5.06 2.14 -36.05
CA GLU A 196 5.34 1.50 -37.33
C GLU A 196 4.06 0.88 -37.88
#